data_6f5027fd08e4903992874bb10d5c29fe
#
_entry.id   6f5027fd08e4903992874bb10d5c29fe
#
_cell.length_a   1.000
_cell.length_b   1.000
_cell.length_c   1.000
_cell.angle_alpha   90.00
_cell.angle_beta   90.00
_cell.angle_gamma   90.00
#
_symmetry.space_group_name_H-M   'P 1'
#
loop_
_entity.id
_entity.type
_entity.pdbx_description
1 polymer ?
#
loop_
_entity_poly.entity_id
_entity_poly.type
_entity_poly.pdbx_seq_one_letter_code
_entity_poly.pdbx_strand_id
1 'polypeptide(L)'
;MAEDTLKGLNVAILVTDGFEQVELTEPRKALDETGATTKIVSPKHQRVRAWNFTDWSIELPVDVDLDQAKPEDFDALMLPGGVINPDSLRIEPNAVAFAKAFFDAGKPVAAICHGPWTVIETGAARGRRMTSWPSLKTDLKNAGADWVDQEAVVDKGLVTSRDPNDIPAFNRETI
;
A
#
# COMPACT_ATOMS: atom_id res chain seq x y z
N MET A 1 14.25 -18.12 11.53
CA MET A 1 15.03 -16.87 11.42
C MET A 1 14.60 -16.20 10.12
N ALA A 2 14.22 -14.93 10.19
CA ALA A 2 14.00 -14.18 8.97
C ALA A 2 15.33 -14.12 8.22
N GLU A 3 15.36 -14.66 7.03
CA GLU A 3 16.55 -14.56 6.19
C GLU A 3 16.59 -13.16 5.58
N ASP A 4 17.78 -12.59 5.40
CA ASP A 4 18.00 -11.30 4.72
C ASP A 4 17.65 -11.39 3.21
N THR A 5 16.48 -11.96 2.90
CA THR A 5 16.06 -12.25 1.53
C THR A 5 15.77 -10.98 0.72
N LEU A 6 15.42 -9.88 1.40
CA LEU A 6 15.13 -8.61 0.77
C LEU A 6 16.23 -7.56 0.99
N LYS A 7 17.41 -7.99 1.40
CA LYS A 7 18.53 -7.09 1.65
C LYS A 7 18.88 -6.27 0.41
N GLY A 8 18.99 -4.96 0.62
CA GLY A 8 19.32 -4.03 -0.46
C GLY A 8 18.12 -3.52 -1.24
N LEU A 9 16.92 -4.02 -0.97
CA LEU A 9 15.70 -3.54 -1.61
C LEU A 9 15.07 -2.39 -0.81
N ASN A 10 14.58 -1.39 -1.52
CA ASN A 10 13.92 -0.22 -0.95
C ASN A 10 12.41 -0.28 -1.23
N VAL A 11 11.61 -0.18 -0.18
CA VAL A 11 10.15 -0.20 -0.29
C VAL A 11 9.58 1.16 0.12
N ALA A 12 8.83 1.78 -0.77
CA ALA A 12 8.08 3.00 -0.45
C ALA A 12 6.74 2.61 0.19
N ILE A 13 6.40 3.26 1.30
CA ILE A 13 5.10 3.16 1.93
C ILE A 13 4.41 4.50 1.73
N LEU A 14 3.46 4.56 0.81
CA LEU A 14 2.75 5.79 0.46
C LEU A 14 1.52 5.95 1.35
N VAL A 15 1.52 6.96 2.19
CA VAL A 15 0.43 7.23 3.14
C VAL A 15 0.27 8.72 3.40
N THR A 16 -0.94 9.08 3.84
CA THR A 16 -1.25 10.35 4.51
C THR A 16 -1.98 10.03 5.82
N ASP A 17 -2.48 11.04 6.51
CA ASP A 17 -3.21 10.83 7.77
C ASP A 17 -4.40 9.88 7.59
N GLY A 18 -4.71 9.13 8.65
CA GLY A 18 -5.87 8.25 8.69
C GLY A 18 -5.65 6.86 8.13
N PHE A 19 -4.38 6.44 7.94
CA PHE A 19 -4.09 5.05 7.60
C PHE A 19 -4.36 4.14 8.80
N GLU A 20 -4.86 2.94 8.55
CA GLU A 20 -5.05 1.96 9.62
C GLU A 20 -3.68 1.53 10.16
N GLN A 21 -3.47 1.72 11.45
CA GLN A 21 -2.15 1.56 12.10
C GLN A 21 -1.50 0.21 11.78
N VAL A 22 -2.21 -0.89 12.05
CA VAL A 22 -1.66 -2.24 11.90
C VAL A 22 -1.35 -2.59 10.45
N GLU A 23 -2.06 -1.99 9.51
CA GLU A 23 -1.86 -2.22 8.07
C GLU A 23 -0.59 -1.55 7.53
N LEU A 24 0.01 -0.67 8.32
CA LEU A 24 1.34 -0.13 8.04
C LEU A 24 2.39 -0.81 8.92
N THR A 25 2.17 -0.80 10.24
CA THR A 25 3.21 -1.20 11.21
C THR A 25 3.58 -2.67 11.11
N GLU A 26 2.64 -3.57 10.93
CA GLU A 26 2.91 -5.01 10.86
C GLU A 26 3.58 -5.41 9.53
N PRO A 27 3.09 -5.00 8.35
CA PRO A 27 3.81 -5.25 7.11
C PRO A 27 5.20 -4.60 7.05
N ARG A 28 5.33 -3.38 7.58
CA ARG A 28 6.63 -2.70 7.68
C ARG A 28 7.63 -3.52 8.48
N LYS A 29 7.19 -3.98 9.66
CA LYS A 29 8.01 -4.82 10.52
C LYS A 29 8.47 -6.09 9.80
N ALA A 30 7.54 -6.77 9.13
CA ALA A 30 7.87 -7.98 8.37
C ALA A 30 8.90 -7.72 7.26
N LEU A 31 8.76 -6.61 6.53
CA LEU A 31 9.71 -6.22 5.50
C LEU A 31 11.08 -5.87 6.10
N ASP A 32 11.12 -5.08 7.16
CA ASP A 32 12.37 -4.68 7.83
C ASP A 32 13.11 -5.92 8.40
N GLU A 33 12.38 -6.87 8.96
CA GLU A 33 12.94 -8.13 9.50
C GLU A 33 13.55 -9.03 8.41
N THR A 34 13.11 -8.87 7.15
CA THR A 34 13.68 -9.60 6.01
C THR A 34 14.78 -8.81 5.28
N GLY A 35 15.23 -7.70 5.85
CA GLY A 35 16.36 -6.93 5.35
C GLY A 35 16.03 -5.81 4.39
N ALA A 36 14.76 -5.60 4.04
CA ALA A 36 14.36 -4.46 3.22
C ALA A 36 14.52 -3.14 3.98
N THR A 37 14.74 -2.07 3.25
CA THR A 37 14.67 -0.71 3.79
C THR A 37 13.31 -0.12 3.43
N THR A 38 12.50 0.22 4.44
CA THR A 38 11.18 0.82 4.23
C THR A 38 11.25 2.32 4.51
N LYS A 39 10.57 3.11 3.68
CA LYS A 39 10.48 4.56 3.85
C LYS A 39 9.05 5.03 3.69
N ILE A 40 8.58 5.84 4.63
CA ILE A 40 7.28 6.49 4.53
C ILE A 40 7.40 7.69 3.60
N VAL A 41 6.62 7.64 2.52
CA VAL A 41 6.48 8.70 1.53
C VAL A 41 5.10 9.32 1.69
N SER A 42 5.01 10.63 1.82
CA SER A 42 3.74 11.30 2.10
C SER A 42 3.65 12.69 1.48
N PRO A 43 2.44 13.15 1.10
CA PRO A 43 2.21 14.56 0.84
C PRO A 43 2.32 15.45 2.10
N LYS A 44 2.29 14.84 3.28
CA LYS A 44 2.58 15.53 4.55
C LYS A 44 4.10 15.70 4.68
N HIS A 45 4.53 16.77 5.38
CA HIS A 45 5.95 17.13 5.39
C HIS A 45 6.74 16.63 6.60
N GLN A 46 6.10 16.37 7.73
CA GLN A 46 6.80 16.00 8.95
C GLN A 46 6.35 14.69 9.53
N ARG A 47 5.05 14.53 9.74
CA ARG A 47 4.46 13.36 10.38
C ARG A 47 3.14 12.99 9.73
N VAL A 48 2.83 11.69 9.80
CA VAL A 48 1.52 11.14 9.46
C VAL A 48 0.92 10.53 10.71
N ARG A 49 -0.39 10.69 10.87
CA ARG A 49 -1.13 10.21 12.02
C ARG A 49 -1.98 9.00 11.67
N ALA A 50 -1.80 7.93 12.42
CA ALA A 50 -2.53 6.70 12.22
C ALA A 50 -3.94 6.78 12.79
N TRP A 51 -4.82 5.94 12.25
CA TRP A 51 -6.12 5.60 12.78
C TRP A 51 -6.03 4.19 13.38
N ASN A 52 -6.63 3.94 14.54
CA ASN A 52 -6.65 2.64 15.19
C ASN A 52 -8.10 2.22 15.44
N PHE A 53 -8.72 1.60 14.46
CA PHE A 53 -10.09 1.09 14.42
C PHE A 53 -11.17 2.13 14.73
N THR A 54 -11.09 2.84 15.84
CA THR A 54 -12.13 3.76 16.34
C THR A 54 -11.61 5.16 16.67
N ASP A 55 -10.30 5.34 16.77
CA ASP A 55 -9.70 6.59 17.21
C ASP A 55 -8.39 6.92 16.50
N TRP A 56 -8.03 8.19 16.52
CA TRP A 56 -6.70 8.63 16.15
C TRP A 56 -5.66 8.01 17.08
N SER A 57 -4.51 7.69 16.54
CA SER A 57 -3.47 6.95 17.25
C SER A 57 -2.09 7.57 17.04
N ILE A 58 -1.07 6.73 16.93
CA ILE A 58 0.34 7.16 16.86
C ILE A 58 0.64 8.04 15.66
N GLU A 59 1.68 8.84 15.81
CA GLU A 59 2.27 9.58 14.70
C GLU A 59 3.59 8.92 14.30
N LEU A 60 3.84 8.88 12.99
CA LEU A 60 5.10 8.37 12.45
C LEU A 60 5.78 9.46 11.62
N PRO A 61 7.12 9.54 11.67
CA PRO A 61 7.84 10.51 10.85
C PRO A 61 7.72 10.18 9.38
N VAL A 62 7.58 11.21 8.55
CA VAL A 62 7.69 11.10 7.10
C VAL A 62 9.17 11.03 6.75
N ASP A 63 9.57 9.98 6.03
CA ASP A 63 10.97 9.79 5.63
C ASP A 63 11.32 10.59 4.38
N VAL A 64 10.38 10.68 3.43
CA VAL A 64 10.56 11.40 2.17
C VAL A 64 9.27 12.14 1.83
N ASP A 65 9.37 13.44 1.62
CA ASP A 65 8.25 14.23 1.12
C ASP A 65 7.90 13.77 -0.30
N LEU A 66 6.62 13.64 -0.59
CA LEU A 66 6.15 13.14 -1.89
C LEU A 66 6.71 13.97 -3.06
N ASP A 67 6.78 15.29 -2.92
CA ASP A 67 7.31 16.19 -3.95
C ASP A 67 8.80 15.96 -4.24
N GLN A 68 9.54 15.34 -3.31
CA GLN A 68 10.96 15.01 -3.44
C GLN A 68 11.19 13.53 -3.78
N ALA A 69 10.15 12.70 -3.65
CA ALA A 69 10.27 11.26 -3.85
C ALA A 69 10.38 10.92 -5.34
N LYS A 70 11.32 10.04 -5.65
CA LYS A 70 11.53 9.53 -7.01
C LYS A 70 11.17 8.05 -7.02
N PRO A 71 10.20 7.62 -7.84
CA PRO A 71 9.86 6.19 -7.95
C PRO A 71 11.06 5.31 -8.30
N GLU A 72 12.04 5.84 -9.03
CA GLU A 72 13.26 5.14 -9.44
C GLU A 72 14.13 4.72 -8.25
N ASP A 73 14.01 5.40 -7.11
CA ASP A 73 14.79 5.11 -5.91
C ASP A 73 14.23 3.91 -5.13
N PHE A 74 13.09 3.38 -5.54
CA PHE A 74 12.40 2.29 -4.86
C PHE A 74 12.18 1.08 -5.74
N ASP A 75 12.22 -0.10 -5.12
CA ASP A 75 12.02 -1.38 -5.81
C ASP A 75 10.57 -1.87 -5.73
N ALA A 76 9.82 -1.42 -4.73
CA ALA A 76 8.45 -1.83 -4.50
C ALA A 76 7.66 -0.73 -3.79
N LEU A 77 6.33 -0.85 -3.87
CA LEU A 77 5.38 0.08 -3.25
C LEU A 77 4.41 -0.67 -2.35
N MET A 78 4.17 -0.15 -1.15
CA MET A 78 3.11 -0.62 -0.26
C MET A 78 2.07 0.48 -0.03
N LEU A 79 0.81 0.11 -0.11
CA LEU A 79 -0.35 0.99 0.05
C LEU A 79 -1.20 0.50 1.23
N PRO A 80 -0.97 0.99 2.44
CA PRO A 80 -1.84 0.72 3.57
C PRO A 80 -3.26 1.24 3.35
N GLY A 81 -4.21 0.70 4.10
CA GLY A 81 -5.60 1.10 4.02
C GLY A 81 -5.99 2.15 5.06
N GLY A 82 -7.04 1.85 5.84
CA GLY A 82 -7.84 2.86 6.49
C GLY A 82 -8.76 3.52 5.46
N VAL A 83 -9.76 4.25 5.89
CA VAL A 83 -10.66 4.93 4.94
C VAL A 83 -10.10 6.29 4.54
N ILE A 84 -9.72 7.09 5.52
CA ILE A 84 -9.30 8.50 5.31
C ILE A 84 -8.05 8.59 4.43
N ASN A 85 -7.06 7.74 4.69
CA ASN A 85 -5.79 7.75 3.97
C ASN A 85 -5.96 7.57 2.46
N PRO A 86 -6.48 6.44 1.94
CA PRO A 86 -6.61 6.28 0.50
C PRO A 86 -7.67 7.20 -0.12
N ASP A 87 -8.70 7.59 0.63
CA ASP A 87 -9.67 8.57 0.16
C ASP A 87 -9.00 9.92 -0.14
N SER A 88 -8.09 10.35 0.73
CA SER A 88 -7.32 11.58 0.54
C SER A 88 -6.27 11.45 -0.56
N LEU A 89 -5.56 10.32 -0.62
CA LEU A 89 -4.51 10.11 -1.62
C LEU A 89 -5.06 10.07 -3.05
N ARG A 90 -6.26 9.53 -3.24
CA ARG A 90 -6.82 9.35 -4.59
C ARG A 90 -7.11 10.66 -5.32
N ILE A 91 -7.23 11.78 -4.60
CA ILE A 91 -7.43 13.12 -5.18
C ILE A 91 -6.13 13.93 -5.27
N GLU A 92 -5.00 13.37 -4.83
CA GLU A 92 -3.69 14.00 -4.92
C GLU A 92 -3.00 13.54 -6.21
N PRO A 93 -2.89 14.40 -7.25
CA PRO A 93 -2.31 14.00 -8.53
C PRO A 93 -0.90 13.43 -8.41
N ASN A 94 -0.09 14.01 -7.52
CA ASN A 94 1.29 13.55 -7.31
C ASN A 94 1.35 12.17 -6.65
N ALA A 95 0.41 11.86 -5.76
CA ALA A 95 0.33 10.54 -5.13
C ALA A 95 -0.09 9.47 -6.15
N VAL A 96 -1.08 9.77 -6.97
CA VAL A 96 -1.53 8.87 -8.03
C VAL A 96 -0.42 8.65 -9.06
N ALA A 97 0.28 9.70 -9.48
CA ALA A 97 1.39 9.60 -10.42
C ALA A 97 2.56 8.78 -9.84
N PHE A 98 2.87 8.97 -8.57
CA PHE A 98 3.90 8.18 -7.88
C PHE A 98 3.56 6.69 -7.89
N ALA A 99 2.35 6.33 -7.48
CA ALA A 99 1.89 4.93 -7.49
C ALA A 99 1.87 4.36 -8.91
N LYS A 100 1.38 5.12 -9.90
CA LYS A 100 1.31 4.69 -11.29
C LYS A 100 2.69 4.33 -11.85
N ALA A 101 3.72 5.07 -11.47
CA ALA A 101 5.08 4.82 -11.94
C ALA A 101 5.59 3.42 -11.58
N PHE A 102 5.19 2.86 -10.43
CA PHE A 102 5.54 1.48 -10.06
C PHE A 102 4.88 0.46 -10.99
N PHE A 103 3.61 0.64 -11.33
CA PHE A 103 2.93 -0.22 -12.29
C PHE A 103 3.54 -0.11 -13.68
N ASP A 104 3.83 1.09 -14.14
CA ASP A 104 4.43 1.32 -15.47
C ASP A 104 5.82 0.69 -15.57
N ALA A 105 6.57 0.66 -14.48
CA ALA A 105 7.91 0.04 -14.42
C ALA A 105 7.87 -1.47 -14.14
N GLY A 106 6.69 -2.05 -13.92
CA GLY A 106 6.56 -3.46 -13.59
C GLY A 106 7.08 -3.83 -12.21
N LYS A 107 7.15 -2.86 -11.28
CA LYS A 107 7.61 -3.10 -9.92
C LYS A 107 6.49 -3.68 -9.05
N PRO A 108 6.83 -4.50 -8.04
CA PRO A 108 5.82 -5.04 -7.13
C PRO A 108 5.06 -3.95 -6.37
N VAL A 109 3.75 -4.15 -6.22
CA VAL A 109 2.88 -3.30 -5.43
C VAL A 109 2.04 -4.18 -4.51
N ALA A 110 1.91 -3.76 -3.25
CA ALA A 110 1.06 -4.44 -2.27
C ALA A 110 0.07 -3.45 -1.68
N ALA A 111 -1.22 -3.78 -1.72
CA ALA A 111 -2.29 -2.92 -1.23
C ALA A 111 -3.28 -3.70 -0.38
N ILE A 112 -3.68 -3.15 0.76
CA ILE A 112 -4.59 -3.82 1.69
C ILE A 112 -5.79 -2.95 2.02
N CYS A 113 -6.93 -3.58 2.27
CA CYS A 113 -8.18 -2.96 2.74
C CYS A 113 -8.72 -1.94 1.74
N HIS A 114 -8.69 -0.64 2.06
CA HIS A 114 -9.08 0.44 1.17
C HIS A 114 -7.92 0.96 0.29
N GLY A 115 -6.71 0.45 0.50
CA GLY A 115 -5.54 0.80 -0.33
C GLY A 115 -5.78 0.67 -1.83
N PRO A 116 -6.53 -0.34 -2.31
CA PRO A 116 -6.88 -0.47 -3.73
C PRO A 116 -7.61 0.72 -4.35
N TRP A 117 -8.20 1.63 -3.60
CA TRP A 117 -8.71 2.87 -4.19
C TRP A 117 -7.64 3.64 -4.94
N THR A 118 -6.42 3.69 -4.41
CA THR A 118 -5.29 4.33 -5.09
C THR A 118 -4.92 3.56 -6.36
N VAL A 119 -4.99 2.24 -6.34
CA VAL A 119 -4.75 1.42 -7.53
C VAL A 119 -5.77 1.74 -8.63
N ILE A 120 -7.04 1.92 -8.28
CA ILE A 120 -8.08 2.31 -9.24
C ILE A 120 -7.70 3.60 -9.97
N GLU A 121 -7.25 4.62 -9.24
CA GLU A 121 -6.90 5.91 -9.82
C GLU A 121 -5.71 5.84 -10.78
N THR A 122 -4.83 4.87 -10.61
CA THR A 122 -3.70 4.65 -11.54
C THR A 122 -4.12 4.00 -12.85
N GLY A 123 -5.32 3.43 -12.92
CA GLY A 123 -5.78 2.63 -14.06
C GLY A 123 -5.30 1.18 -14.04
N ALA A 124 -4.46 0.80 -13.08
CA ALA A 124 -3.85 -0.54 -13.03
C ALA A 124 -4.79 -1.65 -12.54
N ALA A 125 -5.97 -1.31 -12.02
CA ALA A 125 -6.96 -2.32 -11.61
C ALA A 125 -7.55 -3.07 -12.80
N ARG A 126 -7.60 -2.45 -13.98
CA ARG A 126 -8.20 -3.04 -15.18
C ARG A 126 -7.48 -4.33 -15.58
N GLY A 127 -8.26 -5.39 -15.73
CA GLY A 127 -7.76 -6.70 -16.15
C GLY A 127 -6.99 -7.47 -15.09
N ARG A 128 -6.97 -6.99 -13.84
CA ARG A 128 -6.32 -7.68 -12.72
C ARG A 128 -7.33 -8.40 -11.84
N ARG A 129 -6.91 -9.54 -11.32
CA ARG A 129 -7.62 -10.23 -10.26
C ARG A 129 -7.18 -9.60 -8.93
N MET A 130 -8.13 -9.16 -8.13
CA MET A 130 -7.87 -8.40 -6.91
C MET A 130 -8.87 -8.74 -5.81
N THR A 131 -8.47 -8.45 -4.58
CA THR A 131 -9.37 -8.36 -3.44
C THR A 131 -9.19 -7.02 -2.74
N SER A 132 -10.03 -6.73 -1.77
CA SER A 132 -10.02 -5.50 -0.99
C SER A 132 -10.95 -5.62 0.20
N TRP A 133 -11.05 -4.56 1.01
CA TRP A 133 -12.17 -4.41 1.91
C TRP A 133 -13.47 -4.57 1.10
N PRO A 134 -14.46 -5.34 1.60
CA PRO A 134 -15.64 -5.73 0.78
C PRO A 134 -16.44 -4.57 0.20
N SER A 135 -16.43 -3.39 0.86
CA SER A 135 -17.18 -2.24 0.36
C SER A 135 -16.64 -1.69 -0.97
N LEU A 136 -15.42 -2.05 -1.36
CA LEU A 136 -14.81 -1.62 -2.62
C LEU A 136 -15.12 -2.56 -3.79
N LYS A 137 -15.85 -3.64 -3.54
CA LYS A 137 -16.13 -4.65 -4.57
C LYS A 137 -16.72 -4.05 -5.85
N THR A 138 -17.74 -3.22 -5.71
CA THR A 138 -18.38 -2.57 -6.86
C THR A 138 -17.43 -1.59 -7.55
N ASP A 139 -16.68 -0.81 -6.77
CA ASP A 139 -15.72 0.15 -7.30
C ASP A 139 -14.65 -0.55 -8.15
N LEU A 140 -14.10 -1.66 -7.65
CA LEU A 140 -13.09 -2.43 -8.37
C LEU A 140 -13.65 -3.10 -9.63
N LYS A 141 -14.86 -3.66 -9.56
CA LYS A 141 -15.53 -4.21 -10.75
C LYS A 141 -15.75 -3.13 -11.80
N ASN A 142 -16.20 -1.96 -11.40
CA ASN A 142 -16.41 -0.84 -12.32
C ASN A 142 -15.08 -0.34 -12.92
N ALA A 143 -13.98 -0.50 -12.20
CA ALA A 143 -12.65 -0.17 -12.71
C ALA A 143 -12.06 -1.26 -13.62
N GLY A 144 -12.76 -2.36 -13.83
CA GLY A 144 -12.34 -3.45 -14.71
C GLY A 144 -11.57 -4.57 -14.05
N ALA A 145 -11.55 -4.63 -12.72
CA ALA A 145 -10.91 -5.71 -11.97
C ALA A 145 -11.84 -6.92 -11.82
N ASP A 146 -11.25 -8.10 -11.72
CA ASP A 146 -11.92 -9.33 -11.30
C ASP A 146 -11.77 -9.44 -9.78
N TRP A 147 -12.80 -8.99 -9.04
CA TRP A 147 -12.78 -8.99 -7.59
C TRP A 147 -13.12 -10.38 -7.04
N VAL A 148 -12.29 -10.89 -6.14
CA VAL A 148 -12.50 -12.18 -5.48
C VAL A 148 -12.37 -12.04 -3.97
N ASP A 149 -13.14 -12.82 -3.22
CA ASP A 149 -13.14 -12.81 -1.76
C ASP A 149 -12.11 -13.82 -1.23
N GLN A 150 -10.86 -13.41 -1.12
CA GLN A 150 -9.74 -14.21 -0.64
C GLN A 150 -8.85 -13.41 0.30
N GLU A 151 -8.15 -14.09 1.21
CA GLU A 151 -7.26 -13.43 2.17
C GLU A 151 -6.06 -12.75 1.53
N ALA A 152 -5.58 -13.26 0.41
CA ALA A 152 -4.54 -12.62 -0.40
C ALA A 152 -4.70 -13.06 -1.86
N VAL A 153 -4.52 -12.10 -2.76
CA VAL A 153 -4.54 -12.32 -4.21
C VAL A 153 -3.27 -11.75 -4.79
N VAL A 154 -2.56 -12.56 -5.59
CA VAL A 154 -1.36 -12.13 -6.31
C VAL A 154 -1.64 -12.23 -7.79
N ASP A 155 -1.53 -11.11 -8.50
CA ASP A 155 -1.69 -11.07 -9.95
C ASP A 155 -0.78 -10.02 -10.57
N LYS A 156 0.10 -10.44 -11.48
CA LYS A 156 1.00 -9.57 -12.24
C LYS A 156 1.80 -8.61 -11.35
N GLY A 157 2.34 -9.11 -10.23
CA GLY A 157 3.14 -8.32 -9.30
C GLY A 157 2.34 -7.45 -8.32
N LEU A 158 1.01 -7.55 -8.33
CA LEU A 158 0.15 -6.88 -7.36
C LEU A 158 -0.34 -7.88 -6.32
N VAL A 159 -0.09 -7.59 -5.05
CA VAL A 159 -0.63 -8.32 -3.90
C VAL A 159 -1.74 -7.49 -3.28
N THR A 160 -2.92 -8.10 -3.06
CA THR A 160 -4.02 -7.43 -2.38
C THR A 160 -4.59 -8.31 -1.27
N SER A 161 -5.08 -7.69 -0.19
CA SER A 161 -5.75 -8.33 0.94
C SER A 161 -6.92 -7.47 1.44
N ARG A 162 -7.79 -8.03 2.29
CA ARG A 162 -9.09 -7.44 2.61
C ARG A 162 -9.09 -6.54 3.85
N ASP A 163 -8.43 -6.96 4.91
CA ASP A 163 -8.52 -6.32 6.22
C ASP A 163 -7.36 -6.75 7.14
N PRO A 164 -7.27 -6.21 8.38
CA PRO A 164 -6.19 -6.56 9.30
C PRO A 164 -6.06 -8.06 9.62
N ASN A 165 -7.14 -8.83 9.56
CA ASN A 165 -7.08 -10.28 9.80
C ASN A 165 -6.29 -11.01 8.71
N ASP A 166 -6.17 -10.41 7.53
CA ASP A 166 -5.42 -10.98 6.41
C ASP A 166 -3.93 -10.63 6.43
N ILE A 167 -3.46 -9.81 7.38
CA ILE A 167 -2.06 -9.35 7.43
C ILE A 167 -1.05 -10.50 7.36
N PRO A 168 -1.22 -11.63 8.07
CA PRO A 168 -0.27 -12.73 7.93
C PRO A 168 -0.11 -13.24 6.48
N ALA A 169 -1.22 -13.42 5.77
CA ALA A 169 -1.21 -13.82 4.37
C ALA A 169 -0.65 -12.71 3.48
N PHE A 170 -1.04 -11.47 3.72
CA PHE A 170 -0.54 -10.29 3.01
C PHE A 170 0.98 -10.18 3.12
N ASN A 171 1.53 -10.32 4.33
CA ASN A 171 2.98 -10.26 4.56
C ASN A 171 3.71 -11.39 3.83
N ARG A 172 3.18 -12.62 3.92
CA ARG A 172 3.77 -13.79 3.26
C ARG A 172 3.87 -13.59 1.74
N GLU A 173 2.82 -13.08 1.12
CA GLU A 173 2.80 -12.88 -0.34
C GLU A 173 3.55 -11.62 -0.78
N THR A 174 3.71 -10.63 0.10
CA THR A 174 4.44 -9.40 -0.17
C THR A 174 5.96 -9.62 -0.14
N ILE A 175 6.44 -10.48 0.74
CA ILE A 175 7.85 -10.85 0.85
C ILE A 175 8.21 -11.86 -0.23
#